data_76c57b2ce2e5794675c4653dc79de539
#
_entry.id   76c57b2ce2e5794675c4653dc79de539
#
_cell.length_a   1.000
_cell.length_b   1.000
_cell.length_c   1.000
_cell.angle_alpha   90.00
_cell.angle_beta   90.00
_cell.angle_gamma   90.00
#
_symmetry.space_group_name_H-M   'P 1'
#
loop_
_entity.id
_entity.type
_entity.pdbx_description
1 polymer ?
#
loop_
_entity_poly.entity_id
_entity_poly.type
_entity_poly.pdbx_seq_one_letter_code
_entity_poly.pdbx_strand_id
1 'polypeptide(L)'
;MEARCSCFSPSRYQTDKITAVQFKMAGSPRVLQFLYRVYFGFWIPTLAWASTWWPLGLMYWKARNLVMLPFNLVRPKYLRAVRGNYARITGLPCDHPKVRRLALEMGYQHAYHWIDFFRWSQLPQQQFQENILVIEGEDRFLRARQTGRGTLLLTAHMGNPEVGAIGLGTHFEPVHVLYWRDRFQTAEEFRMRMRLRGNVHGIPVDASPFSAVPALRILEAGGILAAHGDRDFNEQGWPVEFFGATAKFPPGPFMLAARAGAMVLPTFFLLTPDRRFRVIYEEAMTVSGNGDSEENAWAAMQRWARVLERRIREFPEQWYCFYPFWGEEQGSGHGA
;
A
#
# COMPACT_ATOMS: atom_id res chain seq x y z
N MET A 1 -14.43 -27.99 12.91
CA MET A 1 -14.11 -28.80 11.72
C MET A 1 -13.26 -27.93 10.83
N GLU A 2 -11.95 -27.88 11.12
CA GLU A 2 -10.98 -27.01 10.44
C GLU A 2 -10.58 -27.67 9.12
N ALA A 3 -10.94 -27.03 8.02
CA ALA A 3 -10.48 -27.40 6.69
C ALA A 3 -8.99 -27.06 6.56
N ARG A 4 -8.11 -28.01 6.82
CA ARG A 4 -6.65 -27.87 6.63
C ARG A 4 -6.37 -27.66 5.14
N CYS A 5 -5.78 -26.53 4.82
CA CYS A 5 -5.24 -26.24 3.50
C CYS A 5 -3.89 -26.99 3.35
N SER A 6 -3.89 -28.22 2.83
CA SER A 6 -2.70 -29.10 2.70
C SER A 6 -1.73 -28.69 1.57
N CYS A 7 -1.65 -27.43 1.24
CA CYS A 7 -0.93 -26.95 0.05
C CYS A 7 0.48 -26.44 0.30
N PHE A 8 1.06 -26.57 1.49
CA PHE A 8 2.40 -26.03 1.79
C PHE A 8 3.37 -27.11 2.31
N SER A 9 4.47 -27.30 1.60
CA SER A 9 5.68 -27.97 2.08
C SER A 9 6.71 -26.91 2.51
N PRO A 10 7.32 -27.02 3.72
CA PRO A 10 7.96 -25.88 4.43
C PRO A 10 9.38 -25.49 4.02
N SER A 11 10.04 -26.00 3.00
CA SER A 11 11.50 -25.98 3.04
C SER A 11 12.27 -24.97 2.17
N ARG A 12 11.67 -23.99 1.47
CA ARG A 12 12.48 -23.05 0.63
C ARG A 12 11.95 -21.63 0.44
N TYR A 13 10.98 -21.16 1.21
CA TYR A 13 10.35 -19.84 0.93
C TYR A 13 10.82 -18.68 1.80
N GLN A 14 11.60 -18.91 2.84
CA GLN A 14 11.98 -17.88 3.81
C GLN A 14 13.00 -16.85 3.30
N THR A 15 13.63 -17.09 2.15
CA THR A 15 14.61 -16.17 1.55
C THR A 15 14.18 -15.53 0.24
N ASP A 16 12.99 -15.88 -0.30
CA ASP A 16 12.48 -15.34 -1.57
C ASP A 16 11.41 -14.23 -1.34
N LYS A 17 11.55 -13.46 -0.29
CA LYS A 17 10.77 -12.23 -0.10
C LYS A 17 11.05 -11.26 -1.24
N ILE A 18 10.19 -10.26 -1.41
CA ILE A 18 10.31 -9.17 -2.41
C ILE A 18 11.74 -8.62 -2.52
N THR A 19 12.51 -8.66 -1.40
CA THR A 19 13.96 -8.45 -1.36
C THR A 19 14.76 -9.41 -2.24
N ALA A 20 14.35 -10.65 -2.47
CA ALA A 20 15.13 -11.57 -3.30
C ALA A 20 14.95 -11.31 -4.80
N VAL A 21 13.78 -10.87 -5.25
CA VAL A 21 13.66 -10.31 -6.61
C VAL A 21 14.48 -9.03 -6.71
N GLN A 22 14.51 -8.23 -5.65
CA GLN A 22 15.35 -7.05 -5.57
C GLN A 22 16.85 -7.38 -5.45
N PHE A 23 17.27 -8.37 -4.67
CA PHE A 23 18.68 -8.70 -4.41
C PHE A 23 19.36 -9.51 -5.54
N LYS A 24 18.63 -10.40 -6.23
CA LYS A 24 19.20 -11.22 -7.32
C LYS A 24 19.61 -10.42 -8.56
N MET A 25 19.18 -9.17 -8.70
CA MET A 25 19.49 -8.37 -9.88
C MET A 25 20.80 -7.58 -9.80
N ALA A 26 21.49 -7.50 -8.64
CA ALA A 26 22.80 -6.84 -8.55
C ALA A 26 23.88 -7.59 -9.35
N GLY A 27 23.69 -8.91 -9.57
CA GLY A 27 24.50 -9.75 -10.46
C GLY A 27 23.78 -10.09 -11.77
N SER A 28 22.71 -9.37 -12.15
CA SER A 28 21.95 -9.72 -13.36
C SER A 28 22.76 -9.38 -14.63
N PRO A 29 22.60 -10.19 -15.70
CA PRO A 29 23.26 -9.93 -16.97
C PRO A 29 23.04 -8.49 -17.44
N ARG A 30 24.04 -7.85 -18.05
CA ARG A 30 23.95 -6.50 -18.62
C ARG A 30 22.72 -6.32 -19.51
N VAL A 31 22.32 -7.35 -20.23
CA VAL A 31 21.09 -7.38 -21.05
C VAL A 31 19.83 -7.11 -20.23
N LEU A 32 19.68 -7.70 -19.04
CA LEU A 32 18.50 -7.51 -18.21
C LEU A 32 18.45 -6.07 -17.66
N GLN A 33 19.59 -5.51 -17.29
CA GLN A 33 19.68 -4.10 -16.88
C GLN A 33 19.32 -3.16 -18.03
N PHE A 34 19.77 -3.47 -19.26
CA PHE A 34 19.42 -2.72 -20.45
C PHE A 34 17.90 -2.81 -20.75
N LEU A 35 17.31 -4.01 -20.69
CA LEU A 35 15.87 -4.20 -20.88
C LEU A 35 15.06 -3.41 -19.84
N TYR A 36 15.50 -3.37 -18.58
CA TYR A 36 14.87 -2.54 -17.56
C TYR A 36 14.97 -1.05 -17.83
N ARG A 37 16.14 -0.57 -18.28
CA ARG A 37 16.32 0.84 -18.68
C ARG A 37 15.39 1.22 -19.83
N VAL A 38 15.26 0.36 -20.84
CA VAL A 38 14.31 0.56 -21.95
C VAL A 38 12.87 0.55 -21.46
N TYR A 39 12.52 -0.40 -20.58
CA TYR A 39 11.17 -0.52 -20.02
C TYR A 39 10.80 0.74 -19.22
N PHE A 40 11.59 1.14 -18.25
CA PHE A 40 11.29 2.31 -17.41
C PHE A 40 11.62 3.65 -18.08
N GLY A 41 12.57 3.71 -18.99
CA GLY A 41 12.95 4.94 -19.68
C GLY A 41 12.10 5.28 -20.88
N PHE A 42 11.51 4.28 -21.54
CA PHE A 42 10.71 4.45 -22.76
C PHE A 42 9.28 3.95 -22.62
N TRP A 43 9.08 2.67 -22.27
CA TRP A 43 7.74 2.07 -22.27
C TRP A 43 6.83 2.65 -21.19
N ILE A 44 7.32 2.83 -19.95
CA ILE A 44 6.51 3.39 -18.88
C ILE A 44 6.10 4.85 -19.14
N PRO A 45 7.01 5.77 -19.55
CA PRO A 45 6.62 7.12 -19.96
C PRO A 45 5.65 7.14 -21.15
N THR A 46 5.83 6.26 -22.13
CA THR A 46 4.92 6.13 -23.28
C THR A 46 3.53 5.67 -22.84
N LEU A 47 3.44 4.67 -21.96
CA LEU A 47 2.18 4.21 -21.38
C LEU A 47 1.52 5.29 -20.54
N ALA A 48 2.31 6.02 -19.76
CA ALA A 48 1.82 7.13 -18.96
C ALA A 48 1.25 8.25 -19.85
N TRP A 49 1.95 8.62 -20.91
CA TRP A 49 1.44 9.56 -21.91
C TRP A 49 0.18 9.04 -22.60
N ALA A 50 0.17 7.80 -23.09
CA ALA A 50 -0.98 7.20 -23.74
C ALA A 50 -2.20 7.12 -22.81
N SER A 51 -1.99 6.96 -21.49
CA SER A 51 -3.08 6.89 -20.51
C SER A 51 -3.91 8.16 -20.45
N THR A 52 -3.37 9.32 -20.85
CA THR A 52 -4.10 10.59 -20.85
C THR A 52 -5.02 10.75 -22.06
N TRP A 53 -4.71 10.08 -23.17
CA TRP A 53 -5.43 10.22 -24.43
C TRP A 53 -6.42 9.09 -24.71
N TRP A 54 -6.10 7.87 -24.27
CA TRP A 54 -6.93 6.71 -24.54
C TRP A 54 -8.11 6.64 -23.56
N PRO A 55 -9.27 6.10 -23.99
CA PRO A 55 -10.39 5.84 -23.10
C PRO A 55 -9.95 4.92 -21.94
N LEU A 56 -10.27 5.33 -20.73
CA LEU A 56 -9.85 4.63 -19.50
C LEU A 56 -10.29 3.16 -19.49
N GLY A 57 -11.52 2.89 -19.97
CA GLY A 57 -12.04 1.52 -20.09
C GLY A 57 -11.20 0.62 -21.00
N LEU A 58 -10.66 1.17 -22.10
CA LEU A 58 -9.77 0.44 -23.00
C LEU A 58 -8.42 0.13 -22.33
N MET A 59 -7.87 1.08 -21.56
CA MET A 59 -6.63 0.88 -20.81
C MET A 59 -6.80 -0.21 -19.75
N TYR A 60 -7.89 -0.19 -18.99
CA TYR A 60 -8.20 -1.25 -18.03
C TYR A 60 -8.42 -2.61 -18.69
N TRP A 61 -9.13 -2.64 -19.83
CA TRP A 61 -9.32 -3.88 -20.58
C TRP A 61 -7.98 -4.48 -21.05
N LYS A 62 -7.07 -3.64 -21.56
CA LYS A 62 -5.72 -4.07 -21.96
C LYS A 62 -4.92 -4.59 -20.77
N ALA A 63 -4.91 -3.85 -19.65
CA ALA A 63 -4.19 -4.26 -18.44
C ALA A 63 -4.71 -5.62 -17.92
N ARG A 64 -6.02 -5.81 -17.89
CA ARG A 64 -6.66 -7.05 -17.45
C ARG A 64 -6.31 -8.22 -18.38
N ASN A 65 -6.52 -8.08 -19.68
CA ASN A 65 -6.50 -9.19 -20.60
C ASN A 65 -5.12 -9.44 -21.24
N LEU A 66 -4.33 -8.41 -21.49
CA LEU A 66 -3.02 -8.52 -22.14
C LEU A 66 -1.85 -8.58 -21.16
N VAL A 67 -2.02 -8.13 -19.93
CA VAL A 67 -0.95 -8.10 -18.92
C VAL A 67 -1.25 -9.08 -17.78
N MET A 68 -2.35 -8.88 -17.07
CA MET A 68 -2.61 -9.63 -15.83
C MET A 68 -3.09 -11.05 -16.06
N LEU A 69 -3.89 -11.30 -17.09
CA LEU A 69 -4.33 -12.66 -17.39
C LEU A 69 -3.15 -13.58 -17.74
N PRO A 70 -2.25 -13.24 -18.68
CA PRO A 70 -1.04 -14.02 -18.93
C PRO A 70 -0.13 -14.13 -17.69
N PHE A 71 0.04 -13.04 -16.93
CA PHE A 71 0.84 -13.06 -15.70
C PHE A 71 0.32 -14.09 -14.70
N ASN A 72 -0.99 -14.14 -14.47
CA ASN A 72 -1.62 -15.08 -13.57
C ASN A 72 -1.46 -16.56 -14.03
N LEU A 73 -1.40 -16.80 -15.34
CA LEU A 73 -1.17 -18.14 -15.90
C LEU A 73 0.26 -18.62 -15.67
N VAL A 74 1.26 -17.73 -15.77
CA VAL A 74 2.69 -18.12 -15.64
C VAL A 74 3.23 -18.06 -14.21
N ARG A 75 2.48 -17.50 -13.26
CA ARG A 75 2.89 -17.32 -11.84
C ARG A 75 1.95 -17.99 -10.82
N PRO A 76 1.77 -19.33 -10.85
CA PRO A 76 0.83 -20.02 -9.96
C PRO A 76 1.19 -19.92 -8.47
N LYS A 77 2.48 -19.76 -8.14
CA LYS A 77 2.94 -19.61 -6.75
C LYS A 77 2.43 -18.32 -6.10
N TYR A 78 2.45 -17.23 -6.84
CA TYR A 78 1.90 -15.94 -6.45
C TYR A 78 0.40 -16.05 -6.13
N LEU A 79 -0.39 -16.62 -7.03
CA LEU A 79 -1.83 -16.81 -6.80
C LEU A 79 -2.13 -17.68 -5.59
N ARG A 80 -1.25 -18.61 -5.25
CA ARG A 80 -1.40 -19.48 -4.07
C ARG A 80 -1.27 -18.68 -2.78
N ALA A 81 -0.25 -17.82 -2.66
CA ALA A 81 -0.08 -16.93 -1.51
C ALA A 81 -1.29 -16.01 -1.33
N VAL A 82 -1.74 -15.39 -2.43
CA VAL A 82 -2.90 -14.49 -2.42
C VAL A 82 -4.17 -15.22 -2.01
N ARG A 83 -4.40 -16.44 -2.49
CA ARG A 83 -5.55 -17.27 -2.07
C ARG A 83 -5.49 -17.61 -0.59
N GLY A 84 -4.30 -17.89 -0.03
CA GLY A 84 -4.13 -18.11 1.40
C GLY A 84 -4.58 -16.90 2.23
N ASN A 85 -4.17 -15.70 1.82
CA ASN A 85 -4.61 -14.47 2.46
C ASN A 85 -6.13 -14.31 2.40
N TYR A 86 -6.75 -14.50 1.22
CA TYR A 86 -8.21 -14.37 1.09
C TYR A 86 -8.98 -15.49 1.77
N ALA A 87 -8.43 -16.69 1.90
CA ALA A 87 -9.05 -17.76 2.69
C ALA A 87 -9.20 -17.32 4.15
N ARG A 88 -8.17 -16.73 4.74
CA ARG A 88 -8.22 -16.17 6.10
C ARG A 88 -9.21 -14.99 6.20
N ILE A 89 -9.12 -14.02 5.30
CA ILE A 89 -9.99 -12.82 5.30
C ILE A 89 -11.48 -13.21 5.21
N THR A 90 -11.80 -14.23 4.42
CA THR A 90 -13.20 -14.64 4.16
C THR A 90 -13.69 -15.78 5.03
N GLY A 91 -12.80 -16.50 5.72
CA GLY A 91 -13.13 -17.74 6.42
C GLY A 91 -13.46 -18.92 5.49
N LEU A 92 -13.18 -18.81 4.19
CA LEU A 92 -13.52 -19.81 3.18
C LEU A 92 -12.27 -20.60 2.76
N PRO A 93 -12.41 -21.85 2.28
CA PRO A 93 -11.28 -22.62 1.76
C PRO A 93 -10.55 -21.94 0.60
N CYS A 94 -9.24 -22.17 0.45
CA CYS A 94 -8.40 -21.57 -0.60
C CYS A 94 -8.88 -21.87 -2.03
N ASP A 95 -9.58 -22.97 -2.24
CA ASP A 95 -10.11 -23.38 -3.54
C ASP A 95 -11.55 -22.93 -3.79
N HIS A 96 -12.17 -22.30 -2.80
CA HIS A 96 -13.53 -21.78 -2.95
C HIS A 96 -13.61 -20.77 -4.12
N PRO A 97 -14.67 -20.81 -4.98
CA PRO A 97 -14.77 -19.93 -6.15
C PRO A 97 -14.66 -18.45 -5.84
N LYS A 98 -15.23 -17.99 -4.70
CA LYS A 98 -15.11 -16.59 -4.25
C LYS A 98 -13.67 -16.20 -3.95
N VAL A 99 -12.88 -17.07 -3.29
CA VAL A 99 -11.46 -16.84 -2.97
C VAL A 99 -10.63 -16.77 -4.24
N ARG A 100 -10.86 -17.69 -5.19
CA ARG A 100 -10.19 -17.68 -6.50
C ARG A 100 -10.49 -16.39 -7.27
N ARG A 101 -11.75 -15.96 -7.28
CA ARG A 101 -12.16 -14.72 -7.95
C ARG A 101 -11.50 -13.49 -7.32
N LEU A 102 -11.51 -13.37 -5.99
CA LEU A 102 -10.86 -12.25 -5.28
C LEU A 102 -9.36 -12.18 -5.57
N ALA A 103 -8.67 -13.34 -5.63
CA ALA A 103 -7.26 -13.38 -5.93
C ALA A 103 -6.93 -12.87 -7.35
N LEU A 104 -7.79 -13.12 -8.33
CA LEU A 104 -7.64 -12.58 -9.68
C LEU A 104 -7.99 -11.09 -9.73
N GLU A 105 -9.10 -10.68 -9.13
CA GLU A 105 -9.55 -9.29 -9.11
C GLU A 105 -8.52 -8.37 -8.43
N MET A 106 -7.88 -8.80 -7.33
CA MET A 106 -6.81 -8.04 -6.70
C MET A 106 -5.66 -7.73 -7.69
N GLY A 107 -5.27 -8.70 -8.51
CA GLY A 107 -4.28 -8.47 -9.56
C GLY A 107 -4.74 -7.43 -10.59
N TYR A 108 -6.01 -7.49 -11.01
CA TYR A 108 -6.58 -6.50 -11.93
C TYR A 108 -6.64 -5.11 -11.31
N GLN A 109 -7.11 -4.99 -10.06
CA GLN A 109 -7.14 -3.72 -9.35
C GLN A 109 -5.74 -3.10 -9.17
N HIS A 110 -4.73 -3.93 -8.90
CA HIS A 110 -3.35 -3.45 -8.83
C HIS A 110 -2.82 -2.94 -10.19
N ALA A 111 -3.21 -3.56 -11.31
CA ALA A 111 -2.87 -3.04 -12.62
C ALA A 111 -3.59 -1.71 -12.92
N TYR A 112 -4.85 -1.57 -12.50
CA TYR A 112 -5.61 -0.32 -12.62
C TYR A 112 -4.99 0.80 -11.78
N HIS A 113 -4.51 0.49 -10.57
CA HIS A 113 -3.78 1.43 -9.72
C HIS A 113 -2.65 2.16 -10.48
N TRP A 114 -1.84 1.43 -11.27
CA TRP A 114 -0.77 2.04 -12.05
C TRP A 114 -1.27 2.90 -13.22
N ILE A 115 -2.34 2.47 -13.91
CA ILE A 115 -2.97 3.26 -14.97
C ILE A 115 -3.51 4.57 -14.40
N ASP A 116 -4.20 4.49 -13.26
CA ASP A 116 -4.75 5.67 -12.58
C ASP A 116 -3.65 6.61 -12.12
N PHE A 117 -2.58 6.09 -11.50
CA PHE A 117 -1.44 6.90 -11.10
C PHE A 117 -0.82 7.64 -12.29
N PHE A 118 -0.61 6.95 -13.43
CA PHE A 118 -0.06 7.57 -14.63
C PHE A 118 -1.00 8.63 -15.20
N ARG A 119 -2.29 8.35 -15.24
CA ARG A 119 -3.29 9.26 -15.80
C ARG A 119 -3.47 10.50 -14.93
N TRP A 120 -3.84 10.30 -13.68
CA TRP A 120 -4.23 11.37 -12.78
C TRP A 120 -3.08 12.29 -12.34
N SER A 121 -1.84 11.79 -12.36
CA SER A 121 -0.66 12.63 -12.14
C SER A 121 -0.37 13.62 -13.30
N GLN A 122 -1.06 13.50 -14.42
CA GLN A 122 -0.83 14.32 -15.62
C GLN A 122 -2.04 15.17 -16.05
N LEU A 123 -3.23 14.80 -15.60
CA LEU A 123 -4.45 15.53 -15.93
C LEU A 123 -4.65 16.76 -15.03
N PRO A 124 -5.39 17.79 -15.53
CA PRO A 124 -5.76 18.95 -14.73
C PRO A 124 -6.52 18.55 -13.46
N GLN A 125 -6.28 19.28 -12.39
CA GLN A 125 -6.91 19.03 -11.07
C GLN A 125 -8.44 19.02 -11.15
N GLN A 126 -9.05 19.89 -11.95
CA GLN A 126 -10.50 19.94 -12.11
C GLN A 126 -11.06 18.59 -12.59
N GLN A 127 -10.43 17.96 -13.59
CA GLN A 127 -10.85 16.65 -14.10
C GLN A 127 -10.69 15.56 -13.04
N PHE A 128 -9.69 15.66 -12.18
CA PHE A 128 -9.50 14.75 -11.07
C PHE A 128 -10.62 14.89 -10.05
N GLN A 129 -10.98 16.11 -9.65
CA GLN A 129 -12.05 16.37 -8.68
C GLN A 129 -13.42 15.86 -9.16
N GLU A 130 -13.71 15.99 -10.45
CA GLU A 130 -14.94 15.47 -11.07
C GLU A 130 -15.06 13.93 -10.97
N ASN A 131 -13.95 13.22 -10.74
CA ASN A 131 -13.90 11.77 -10.56
C ASN A 131 -13.93 11.32 -9.10
N ILE A 132 -13.98 12.24 -8.14
CA ILE A 132 -14.23 11.91 -6.74
C ILE A 132 -15.74 11.76 -6.55
N LEU A 133 -16.16 10.54 -6.17
CA LEU A 133 -17.58 10.26 -5.95
C LEU A 133 -18.05 10.76 -4.59
N VAL A 134 -17.31 10.44 -3.56
CA VAL A 134 -17.65 10.74 -2.17
C VAL A 134 -16.38 11.02 -1.38
N ILE A 135 -16.45 12.03 -0.52
CA ILE A 135 -15.46 12.24 0.55
C ILE A 135 -16.18 11.97 1.87
N GLU A 136 -15.82 10.89 2.53
CA GLU A 136 -16.35 10.53 3.84
C GLU A 136 -15.41 11.02 4.94
N GLY A 137 -15.97 11.70 5.93
CA GLY A 137 -15.23 12.19 7.10
C GLY A 137 -14.29 13.34 6.79
N GLU A 138 -14.60 14.20 5.79
CA GLU A 138 -13.82 15.42 5.52
C GLU A 138 -13.70 16.32 6.76
N ASP A 139 -14.75 16.39 7.55
CA ASP A 139 -14.78 17.08 8.83
C ASP A 139 -13.74 16.53 9.83
N ARG A 140 -13.43 15.23 9.78
CA ARG A 140 -12.38 14.60 10.60
C ARG A 140 -10.99 15.07 10.18
N PHE A 141 -10.75 15.16 8.87
CA PHE A 141 -9.51 15.74 8.34
C PHE A 141 -9.36 17.20 8.76
N LEU A 142 -10.40 18.01 8.55
CA LEU A 142 -10.39 19.43 8.90
C LEU A 142 -10.17 19.62 10.42
N ARG A 143 -10.86 18.85 11.28
CA ARG A 143 -10.63 18.89 12.72
C ARG A 143 -9.18 18.52 13.09
N ALA A 144 -8.61 17.49 12.49
CA ALA A 144 -7.22 17.11 12.73
C ALA A 144 -6.27 18.26 12.37
N ARG A 145 -6.50 18.95 11.25
CA ARG A 145 -5.71 20.11 10.80
C ARG A 145 -5.88 21.34 11.72
N GLN A 146 -7.10 21.59 12.19
CA GLN A 146 -7.40 22.72 13.12
C GLN A 146 -6.67 22.61 14.46
N THR A 147 -6.19 21.43 14.84
CA THR A 147 -5.38 21.28 16.06
C THR A 147 -4.02 21.99 15.97
N GLY A 148 -3.56 22.37 14.77
CA GLY A 148 -2.22 22.91 14.52
C GLY A 148 -1.10 21.86 14.66
N ARG A 149 -1.43 20.61 15.01
CA ARG A 149 -0.48 19.50 15.15
C ARG A 149 -0.17 18.90 13.79
N GLY A 150 0.99 18.25 13.66
CA GLY A 150 1.28 17.43 12.49
C GLY A 150 0.22 16.36 12.28
N THR A 151 -0.04 16.04 11.01
CA THR A 151 -1.03 15.03 10.65
C THR A 151 -0.35 13.90 9.90
N LEU A 152 -0.35 12.70 10.49
CA LEU A 152 0.08 11.48 9.83
C LEU A 152 -1.13 10.83 9.17
N LEU A 153 -1.23 10.93 7.85
CA LEU A 153 -2.17 10.17 7.04
C LEU A 153 -1.69 8.72 6.97
N LEU A 154 -2.32 7.86 7.75
CA LEU A 154 -1.97 6.45 7.80
C LEU A 154 -2.83 5.66 6.82
N THR A 155 -2.20 5.03 5.84
CA THR A 155 -2.87 4.23 4.83
C THR A 155 -2.30 2.81 4.75
N ALA A 156 -2.82 2.00 3.84
CA ALA A 156 -2.33 0.67 3.54
C ALA A 156 -2.00 0.56 2.05
N HIS A 157 -1.36 -0.55 1.65
CA HIS A 157 -1.25 -0.90 0.24
C HIS A 157 -2.63 -1.34 -0.31
N MET A 158 -3.57 -0.42 -0.24
CA MET A 158 -4.99 -0.63 -0.57
C MET A 158 -5.52 0.54 -1.38
N GLY A 159 -6.31 0.25 -2.43
CA GLY A 159 -6.84 1.27 -3.32
C GLY A 159 -5.73 2.02 -4.09
N ASN A 160 -5.77 3.35 -4.12
CA ASN A 160 -4.75 4.14 -4.81
C ASN A 160 -4.23 5.32 -3.97
N PRO A 161 -3.42 5.05 -2.94
CA PRO A 161 -2.88 6.09 -2.05
C PRO A 161 -1.98 7.11 -2.78
N GLU A 162 -1.33 6.72 -3.89
CA GLU A 162 -0.53 7.64 -4.71
C GLU A 162 -1.40 8.72 -5.35
N VAL A 163 -2.52 8.33 -5.95
CA VAL A 163 -3.49 9.27 -6.54
C VAL A 163 -4.16 10.10 -5.44
N GLY A 164 -4.45 9.49 -4.28
CA GLY A 164 -4.97 10.20 -3.11
C GLY A 164 -4.02 11.29 -2.60
N ALA A 165 -2.72 10.99 -2.50
CA ALA A 165 -1.71 11.96 -2.10
C ALA A 165 -1.61 13.13 -3.09
N ILE A 166 -1.64 12.86 -4.41
CA ILE A 166 -1.66 13.88 -5.46
C ILE A 166 -2.91 14.78 -5.32
N GLY A 167 -4.08 14.18 -5.11
CA GLY A 167 -5.32 14.93 -4.91
C GLY A 167 -5.26 15.87 -3.72
N LEU A 168 -4.76 15.40 -2.58
CA LEU A 168 -4.58 16.23 -1.39
C LEU A 168 -3.53 17.33 -1.59
N GLY A 169 -2.37 16.99 -2.15
CA GLY A 169 -1.27 17.94 -2.36
C GLY A 169 -1.62 19.06 -3.32
N THR A 170 -2.48 18.81 -4.29
CA THR A 170 -2.96 19.83 -5.23
C THR A 170 -4.11 20.68 -4.67
N HIS A 171 -4.88 20.15 -3.71
CA HIS A 171 -6.09 20.83 -3.23
C HIS A 171 -5.88 21.60 -1.93
N PHE A 172 -5.03 21.12 -1.02
CA PHE A 172 -4.86 21.74 0.29
C PHE A 172 -3.44 22.27 0.51
N GLU A 173 -2.48 21.41 0.72
CA GLU A 173 -1.11 21.77 1.12
C GLU A 173 -0.13 20.64 0.74
N PRO A 174 1.19 20.90 0.74
CA PRO A 174 2.19 19.89 0.40
C PRO A 174 2.03 18.62 1.24
N VAL A 175 1.96 17.47 0.58
CA VAL A 175 1.95 16.16 1.23
C VAL A 175 3.33 15.53 1.14
N HIS A 176 3.87 15.10 2.28
CA HIS A 176 5.12 14.36 2.34
C HIS A 176 4.81 12.87 2.46
N VAL A 177 5.50 12.02 1.69
CA VAL A 177 5.25 10.57 1.65
C VAL A 177 6.50 9.82 2.05
N LEU A 178 6.39 8.99 3.11
CA LEU A 178 7.43 8.02 3.46
C LEU A 178 7.43 6.88 2.47
N TYR A 179 8.60 6.56 1.90
CA TYR A 179 8.70 5.46 0.94
C TYR A 179 10.08 4.79 0.98
N TRP A 180 10.14 3.52 0.60
CA TRP A 180 11.39 2.83 0.32
C TRP A 180 11.85 3.15 -1.10
N ARG A 181 13.12 3.51 -1.23
CA ARG A 181 13.72 3.80 -2.55
C ARG A 181 13.55 2.64 -3.49
N ASP A 182 13.17 2.95 -4.73
CA ASP A 182 13.18 1.96 -5.78
C ASP A 182 14.63 1.61 -6.12
N ARG A 183 14.86 0.35 -6.45
CA ARG A 183 16.17 -0.12 -6.85
C ARG A 183 16.61 0.43 -8.19
N PHE A 184 15.65 0.76 -9.04
CA PHE A 184 15.90 1.31 -10.37
C PHE A 184 15.75 2.83 -10.33
N GLN A 185 16.86 3.52 -10.48
CA GLN A 185 16.90 4.98 -10.45
C GLN A 185 15.90 5.60 -11.44
N THR A 186 15.78 5.05 -12.65
CA THR A 186 14.83 5.54 -13.66
C THR A 186 13.36 5.43 -13.22
N ALA A 187 12.99 4.36 -12.52
CA ALA A 187 11.64 4.19 -11.96
C ALA A 187 11.40 5.17 -10.81
N GLU A 188 12.40 5.34 -9.96
CA GLU A 188 12.39 6.30 -8.86
C GLU A 188 12.19 7.73 -9.38
N GLU A 189 13.03 8.18 -10.31
CA GLU A 189 12.95 9.52 -10.91
C GLU A 189 11.62 9.76 -11.62
N PHE A 190 11.09 8.76 -12.32
CA PHE A 190 9.78 8.84 -12.96
C PHE A 190 8.68 9.06 -11.92
N ARG A 191 8.65 8.24 -10.87
CA ARG A 191 7.65 8.31 -9.79
C ARG A 191 7.73 9.64 -9.04
N MET A 192 8.95 10.10 -8.74
CA MET A 192 9.17 11.41 -8.11
C MET A 192 8.64 12.56 -8.96
N ARG A 193 8.89 12.55 -10.27
CA ARG A 193 8.33 13.57 -11.18
C ARG A 193 6.80 13.59 -11.17
N MET A 194 6.16 12.42 -11.15
CA MET A 194 4.70 12.33 -11.09
C MET A 194 4.17 12.89 -9.75
N ARG A 195 4.79 12.53 -8.64
CA ARG A 195 4.44 13.04 -7.31
C ARG A 195 4.60 14.56 -7.21
N LEU A 196 5.72 15.10 -7.67
CA LEU A 196 5.99 16.56 -7.62
C LEU A 196 4.96 17.39 -8.39
N ARG A 197 4.39 16.89 -9.49
CA ARG A 197 3.29 17.54 -10.20
C ARG A 197 2.05 17.73 -9.33
N GLY A 198 1.82 16.82 -8.38
CA GLY A 198 0.73 16.86 -7.43
C GLY A 198 1.11 17.48 -6.08
N ASN A 199 2.23 18.23 -6.01
CA ASN A 199 2.73 18.81 -4.76
C ASN A 199 2.98 17.76 -3.66
N VAL A 200 3.46 16.57 -4.07
CA VAL A 200 3.80 15.45 -3.20
C VAL A 200 5.31 15.29 -3.15
N HIS A 201 5.86 15.34 -1.95
CA HIS A 201 7.29 15.28 -1.70
C HIS A 201 7.69 13.95 -1.06
N GLY A 202 8.55 13.19 -1.72
CA GLY A 202 9.02 11.90 -1.21
C GLY A 202 10.08 12.05 -0.14
N ILE A 203 9.94 11.35 0.98
CA ILE A 203 10.96 11.17 2.01
C ILE A 203 11.42 9.72 1.96
N PRO A 204 12.61 9.45 1.41
CA PRO A 204 13.12 8.10 1.38
C PRO A 204 13.52 7.64 2.77
N VAL A 205 13.08 6.45 3.14
CA VAL A 205 13.55 5.74 4.34
C VAL A 205 14.49 4.61 3.93
N ASP A 206 15.48 4.34 4.77
CA ASP A 206 16.42 3.24 4.63
C ASP A 206 16.67 2.59 6.01
N ALA A 207 17.65 1.71 6.09
CA ALA A 207 18.00 1.07 7.36
C ALA A 207 18.69 2.01 8.38
N SER A 208 19.00 3.25 8.00
CA SER A 208 19.61 4.22 8.90
C SER A 208 18.57 4.75 9.89
N PRO A 209 18.89 4.79 11.21
CA PRO A 209 17.99 5.36 12.21
C PRO A 209 17.72 6.85 11.99
N PHE A 210 18.57 7.55 11.23
CA PHE A 210 18.41 8.98 10.91
C PHE A 210 17.49 9.24 9.72
N SER A 211 17.13 8.23 8.95
CA SER A 211 16.26 8.40 7.77
C SER A 211 14.86 8.92 8.10
N ALA A 212 14.41 8.74 9.34
CA ALA A 212 13.13 9.23 9.83
C ALA A 212 13.14 10.70 10.32
N VAL A 213 14.32 11.33 10.50
CA VAL A 213 14.45 12.70 11.04
C VAL A 213 13.72 13.74 10.18
N PRO A 214 13.81 13.73 8.83
CA PRO A 214 13.04 14.66 8.01
C PRO A 214 11.53 14.54 8.23
N ALA A 215 11.01 13.31 8.34
CA ALA A 215 9.60 13.04 8.59
C ALA A 215 9.16 13.58 9.97
N LEU A 216 9.98 13.37 11.00
CA LEU A 216 9.72 13.91 12.34
C LEU A 216 9.60 15.44 12.31
N ARG A 217 10.55 16.13 11.68
CA ARG A 217 10.54 17.60 11.57
C ARG A 217 9.29 18.13 10.85
N ILE A 218 8.81 17.45 9.83
CA ILE A 218 7.58 17.83 9.14
C ILE A 218 6.38 17.74 10.08
N LEU A 219 6.27 16.66 10.83
CA LEU A 219 5.17 16.50 11.79
C LEU A 219 5.28 17.52 12.95
N GLU A 220 6.47 17.79 13.47
CA GLU A 220 6.71 18.80 14.49
C GLU A 220 6.36 20.21 14.00
N ALA A 221 6.58 20.49 12.72
CA ALA A 221 6.21 21.75 12.07
C ALA A 221 4.70 21.86 11.74
N GLY A 222 3.88 20.89 12.11
CA GLY A 222 2.45 20.89 11.80
C GLY A 222 2.11 20.41 10.39
N GLY A 223 3.06 19.89 9.62
CA GLY A 223 2.86 19.44 8.22
C GLY A 223 2.10 18.12 8.09
N ILE A 224 1.83 17.75 6.83
CA ILE A 224 1.17 16.48 6.46
C ILE A 224 2.23 15.46 6.02
N LEU A 225 2.22 14.31 6.68
CA LEU A 225 3.01 13.13 6.33
C LEU A 225 2.08 11.97 6.00
N ALA A 226 2.29 11.28 4.89
CA ALA A 226 1.59 10.05 4.56
C ALA A 226 2.54 8.84 4.68
N ALA A 227 2.05 7.76 5.26
CA ALA A 227 2.78 6.52 5.42
C ALA A 227 1.88 5.29 5.29
N HIS A 228 2.45 4.17 4.84
CA HIS A 228 1.78 2.89 4.87
C HIS A 228 2.02 2.21 6.22
N GLY A 229 0.96 1.68 6.81
CA GLY A 229 0.99 1.05 8.13
C GLY A 229 0.65 -0.45 8.11
N ASP A 230 0.78 -1.14 6.97
CA ASP A 230 0.33 -2.52 6.83
C ASP A 230 1.45 -3.54 6.54
N ARG A 231 2.67 -3.11 6.17
CA ARG A 231 3.75 -4.04 5.80
C ARG A 231 5.01 -3.84 6.62
N ASP A 232 5.48 -4.92 7.17
CA ASP A 232 6.78 -5.00 7.84
C ASP A 232 7.88 -5.37 6.84
N PHE A 233 8.55 -4.36 6.27
CA PHE A 233 9.61 -4.57 5.27
C PHE A 233 10.95 -4.98 5.88
N ASN A 234 11.20 -4.64 7.14
CA ASN A 234 12.50 -4.84 7.81
C ASN A 234 12.47 -5.96 8.87
N GLU A 235 11.38 -6.70 8.97
CA GLU A 235 11.18 -7.81 9.91
C GLU A 235 11.22 -7.40 11.40
N GLN A 236 11.04 -6.11 11.69
CA GLN A 236 11.00 -5.53 13.05
C GLN A 236 9.57 -5.20 13.49
N GLY A 237 8.57 -5.69 12.75
CA GLY A 237 7.16 -5.45 13.05
C GLY A 237 6.74 -6.04 14.38
N TRP A 238 5.84 -5.32 15.07
CA TRP A 238 5.25 -5.77 16.32
C TRP A 238 4.04 -6.67 16.07
N PRO A 239 3.81 -7.65 16.97
CA PRO A 239 2.66 -8.54 16.84
C PRO A 239 1.35 -7.81 17.10
N VAL A 240 0.40 -8.01 16.19
CA VAL A 240 -0.94 -7.42 16.22
C VAL A 240 -1.94 -8.49 15.85
N GLU A 241 -3.08 -8.53 16.53
CA GLU A 241 -4.21 -9.38 16.10
C GLU A 241 -4.83 -8.81 14.82
N PHE A 242 -4.94 -9.65 13.78
CA PHE A 242 -5.45 -9.26 12.47
C PHE A 242 -6.13 -10.44 11.79
N PHE A 243 -7.42 -10.34 11.52
CA PHE A 243 -8.29 -11.43 11.05
C PHE A 243 -8.17 -12.72 11.89
N GLY A 244 -8.18 -12.56 13.22
CA GLY A 244 -8.14 -13.68 14.16
C GLY A 244 -6.81 -14.42 14.22
N ALA A 245 -5.72 -13.83 13.73
CA ALA A 245 -4.38 -14.38 13.85
C ALA A 245 -3.34 -13.28 14.09
N THR A 246 -2.20 -13.66 14.65
CA THR A 246 -1.09 -12.71 14.86
C THR A 246 -0.42 -12.38 13.52
N ALA A 247 -0.31 -11.09 13.23
CA ALA A 247 0.44 -10.55 12.10
C ALA A 247 1.45 -9.52 12.58
N LYS A 248 2.48 -9.23 11.78
CA LYS A 248 3.48 -8.21 12.11
C LYS A 248 3.19 -6.92 11.39
N PHE A 249 3.04 -5.83 12.15
CA PHE A 249 2.82 -4.48 11.64
C PHE A 249 4.00 -3.56 11.94
N PRO A 250 4.31 -2.57 11.06
CA PRO A 250 5.43 -1.68 11.26
C PRO A 250 5.14 -0.67 12.39
N PRO A 251 5.94 -0.61 13.47
CA PRO A 251 5.75 0.36 14.56
C PRO A 251 6.16 1.79 14.17
N GLY A 252 7.02 1.95 13.14
CA GLY A 252 7.64 3.22 12.78
C GLY A 252 6.67 4.40 12.64
N PRO A 253 5.57 4.32 11.89
CA PRO A 253 4.61 5.40 11.76
C PRO A 253 4.00 5.85 13.10
N PHE A 254 3.70 4.90 13.99
CA PHE A 254 3.11 5.18 15.31
C PHE A 254 4.11 5.80 16.27
N MET A 255 5.37 5.31 16.23
CA MET A 255 6.47 5.89 17.01
C MET A 255 6.79 7.32 16.56
N LEU A 256 6.77 7.58 15.25
CA LEU A 256 6.92 8.95 14.72
C LEU A 256 5.80 9.87 15.22
N ALA A 257 4.55 9.41 15.14
CA ALA A 257 3.40 10.18 15.61
C ALA A 257 3.47 10.46 17.12
N ALA A 258 3.83 9.46 17.92
CA ALA A 258 4.03 9.62 19.35
C ALA A 258 5.11 10.68 19.66
N ARG A 259 6.25 10.58 19.01
CA ARG A 259 7.40 11.49 19.20
C ARG A 259 7.08 12.92 18.79
N ALA A 260 6.40 13.12 17.66
CA ALA A 260 6.01 14.45 17.17
C ALA A 260 4.76 15.01 17.87
N GLY A 261 4.07 14.24 18.69
CA GLY A 261 2.74 14.59 19.19
C GLY A 261 1.71 14.76 18.07
N ALA A 262 1.87 14.09 16.93
CA ALA A 262 1.03 14.25 15.76
C ALA A 262 -0.31 13.49 15.88
N MET A 263 -1.29 13.94 15.09
CA MET A 263 -2.55 13.20 14.90
C MET A 263 -2.35 12.10 13.88
N VAL A 264 -2.76 10.87 14.19
CA VAL A 264 -2.81 9.76 13.20
C VAL A 264 -4.21 9.71 12.63
N LEU A 265 -4.34 9.94 11.34
CA LEU A 265 -5.61 9.92 10.61
C LEU A 265 -5.59 8.77 9.60
N PRO A 266 -6.28 7.64 9.90
CA PRO A 266 -6.41 6.58 8.91
C PRO A 266 -7.16 7.08 7.69
N THR A 267 -6.56 6.87 6.50
CA THR A 267 -7.06 7.46 5.26
C THR A 267 -7.00 6.43 4.13
N PHE A 268 -8.09 6.31 3.38
CA PHE A 268 -8.17 5.39 2.25
C PHE A 268 -8.64 6.13 1.00
N PHE A 269 -8.09 5.74 -0.14
CA PHE A 269 -8.46 6.24 -1.44
C PHE A 269 -8.80 5.05 -2.34
N LEU A 270 -10.09 4.76 -2.48
CA LEU A 270 -10.60 3.52 -3.05
C LEU A 270 -11.26 3.77 -4.41
N LEU A 271 -11.12 2.81 -5.32
CA LEU A 271 -11.80 2.82 -6.62
C LEU A 271 -13.17 2.13 -6.46
N THR A 272 -14.22 2.84 -6.84
CA THR A 272 -15.58 2.29 -6.86
C THR A 272 -15.84 1.44 -8.10
N PRO A 273 -16.89 0.59 -8.12
CA PRO A 273 -17.21 -0.23 -9.29
C PRO A 273 -17.46 0.56 -10.57
N ASP A 274 -17.99 1.80 -10.46
CA ASP A 274 -18.18 2.73 -11.56
C ASP A 274 -16.91 3.51 -11.93
N ARG A 275 -15.76 3.13 -11.32
CA ARG A 275 -14.41 3.64 -11.58
C ARG A 275 -14.20 5.10 -11.22
N ARG A 276 -14.91 5.56 -10.23
CA ARG A 276 -14.70 6.84 -9.55
C ARG A 276 -13.98 6.59 -8.24
N PHE A 277 -13.51 7.64 -7.60
CA PHE A 277 -12.78 7.53 -6.35
C PHE A 277 -13.66 7.86 -5.15
N ARG A 278 -13.48 7.09 -4.09
CA ARG A 278 -14.05 7.30 -2.77
C ARG A 278 -12.92 7.57 -1.79
N VAL A 279 -12.92 8.76 -1.22
CA VAL A 279 -11.95 9.16 -0.19
C VAL A 279 -12.59 8.93 1.18
N ILE A 280 -11.88 8.29 2.09
CA ILE A 280 -12.39 7.99 3.42
C ILE A 280 -11.35 8.46 4.46
N TYR A 281 -11.75 9.40 5.28
CA TYR A 281 -11.03 9.76 6.51
C TYR A 281 -11.74 9.13 7.70
N GLU A 282 -11.03 8.30 8.44
CA GLU A 282 -11.52 7.67 9.65
C GLU A 282 -11.37 8.60 10.87
N GLU A 283 -11.81 8.15 12.04
CA GLU A 283 -11.57 8.91 13.27
C GLU A 283 -10.08 9.02 13.56
N ALA A 284 -9.64 10.24 13.82
CA ALA A 284 -8.25 10.55 14.15
C ALA A 284 -7.87 9.90 15.49
N MET A 285 -6.64 9.43 15.58
CA MET A 285 -6.08 8.85 16.79
C MET A 285 -4.95 9.74 17.31
N THR A 286 -4.96 10.00 18.60
CA THR A 286 -3.81 10.59 19.28
C THR A 286 -2.93 9.46 19.82
N VAL A 287 -1.64 9.52 19.56
CA VAL A 287 -0.65 8.64 20.16
C VAL A 287 0.11 9.48 21.18
N SER A 288 -0.08 9.18 22.48
CA SER A 288 0.60 9.94 23.54
C SER A 288 2.09 9.62 23.54
N GLY A 289 2.92 10.64 23.59
CA GLY A 289 4.35 10.51 23.85
C GLY A 289 4.70 10.48 25.34
N ASN A 290 3.71 10.70 26.22
CA ASN A 290 3.90 10.68 27.67
C ASN A 290 3.70 9.25 28.20
N GLY A 291 4.50 8.85 29.18
CA GLY A 291 4.49 7.49 29.72
C GLY A 291 5.23 6.51 28.81
N ASP A 292 4.76 5.27 28.75
CA ASP A 292 5.32 4.26 27.84
C ASP A 292 4.87 4.53 26.42
N SER A 293 5.76 5.13 25.63
CA SER A 293 5.51 5.48 24.23
C SER A 293 5.34 4.24 23.33
N GLU A 294 5.95 3.12 23.70
CA GLU A 294 5.82 1.85 22.95
C GLU A 294 4.45 1.22 23.17
N GLU A 295 3.95 1.20 24.40
CA GLU A 295 2.62 0.71 24.72
C GLU A 295 1.54 1.54 24.02
N ASN A 296 1.67 2.88 24.07
CA ASN A 296 0.75 3.78 23.37
C ASN A 296 0.76 3.58 21.85
N ALA A 297 1.94 3.40 21.25
CA ALA A 297 2.10 3.10 19.83
C ALA A 297 1.49 1.74 19.47
N TRP A 298 1.69 0.71 20.31
CA TRP A 298 1.09 -0.60 20.14
C TRP A 298 -0.44 -0.55 20.20
N ALA A 299 -1.00 0.15 21.17
CA ALA A 299 -2.45 0.33 21.30
C ALA A 299 -3.06 1.07 20.09
N ALA A 300 -2.36 2.07 19.55
CA ALA A 300 -2.76 2.76 18.33
C ALA A 300 -2.69 1.82 17.10
N MET A 301 -1.66 0.99 17.04
CA MET A 301 -1.48 0.00 15.99
C MET A 301 -2.59 -1.07 16.00
N GLN A 302 -3.03 -1.53 17.17
CA GLN A 302 -4.18 -2.41 17.33
C GLN A 302 -5.47 -1.75 16.83
N ARG A 303 -5.68 -0.47 17.12
CA ARG A 303 -6.85 0.28 16.60
C ARG A 303 -6.79 0.41 15.08
N TRP A 304 -5.61 0.69 14.53
CA TRP A 304 -5.37 0.72 13.09
C TRP A 304 -5.70 -0.62 12.43
N ALA A 305 -5.25 -1.73 12.98
CA ALA A 305 -5.51 -3.07 12.44
C ALA A 305 -7.02 -3.33 12.32
N ARG A 306 -7.81 -2.98 13.34
CA ARG A 306 -9.28 -3.11 13.29
C ARG A 306 -9.92 -2.21 12.21
N VAL A 307 -9.41 -0.99 12.02
CA VAL A 307 -9.85 -0.11 10.94
C VAL A 307 -9.53 -0.73 9.58
N LEU A 308 -8.31 -1.22 9.42
CA LEU A 308 -7.85 -1.86 8.17
C LEU A 308 -8.67 -3.13 7.86
N GLU A 309 -8.94 -3.99 8.87
CA GLU A 309 -9.80 -5.17 8.70
C GLU A 309 -11.18 -4.80 8.14
N ARG A 310 -11.82 -3.78 8.71
CA ARG A 310 -13.13 -3.32 8.26
C ARG A 310 -13.08 -2.92 6.78
N ARG A 311 -12.07 -2.15 6.37
CA ARG A 311 -11.92 -1.70 4.99
C ARG A 311 -11.56 -2.83 4.03
N ILE A 312 -10.76 -3.79 4.45
CA ILE A 312 -10.46 -4.98 3.64
C ILE A 312 -11.72 -5.85 3.48
N ARG A 313 -12.59 -5.97 4.50
CA ARG A 313 -13.85 -6.70 4.34
C ARG A 313 -14.80 -6.02 3.35
N GLU A 314 -14.80 -4.69 3.30
CA GLU A 314 -15.62 -3.89 2.39
C GLU A 314 -15.10 -3.92 0.94
N PHE A 315 -13.76 -3.83 0.75
CA PHE A 315 -13.09 -3.79 -0.56
C PHE A 315 -11.93 -4.78 -0.62
N PRO A 316 -12.18 -6.08 -0.50
CA PRO A 316 -11.10 -7.07 -0.35
C PRO A 316 -10.17 -7.11 -1.54
N GLU A 317 -10.66 -6.93 -2.78
CA GLU A 317 -9.87 -6.98 -4.00
C GLU A 317 -8.91 -5.80 -4.16
N GLN A 318 -9.02 -4.77 -3.33
CA GLN A 318 -8.16 -3.60 -3.38
C GLN A 318 -7.00 -3.61 -2.36
N TRP A 319 -6.86 -4.65 -1.55
CA TRP A 319 -5.70 -4.81 -0.67
C TRP A 319 -4.63 -5.65 -1.35
N TYR A 320 -3.53 -5.00 -1.75
CA TYR A 320 -2.49 -5.58 -2.61
C TYR A 320 -1.44 -6.35 -1.82
N CYS A 321 -1.76 -7.48 -1.24
CA CYS A 321 -0.82 -8.35 -0.54
C CYS A 321 -0.43 -9.57 -1.38
N PHE A 322 0.78 -9.54 -1.93
CA PHE A 322 1.27 -10.51 -2.91
C PHE A 322 2.11 -11.65 -2.30
N TYR A 323 2.22 -11.70 -0.99
CA TYR A 323 2.98 -12.70 -0.22
C TYR A 323 2.12 -13.25 0.93
N PRO A 324 2.50 -14.38 1.56
CA PRO A 324 1.79 -14.87 2.74
C PRO A 324 1.91 -13.86 3.89
N PHE A 325 0.82 -13.16 4.20
CA PHE A 325 0.85 -12.02 5.13
C PHE A 325 1.10 -12.45 6.57
N TRP A 326 0.46 -13.54 7.00
CA TRP A 326 0.60 -14.08 8.37
C TRP A 326 1.81 -15.00 8.56
N GLY A 327 2.68 -15.13 7.57
CA GLY A 327 3.76 -16.12 7.55
C GLY A 327 3.23 -17.52 7.23
N GLU A 328 4.13 -18.49 7.19
CA GLU A 328 3.74 -19.90 7.19
C GLU A 328 3.33 -20.25 8.63
N GLU A 329 2.12 -20.72 8.85
CA GLU A 329 1.74 -21.32 10.14
C GLU A 329 2.69 -22.49 10.39
N GLN A 330 3.59 -22.34 11.35
CA GLN A 330 4.30 -23.46 11.91
C GLN A 330 3.23 -24.38 12.50
N GLY A 331 2.97 -25.48 11.82
CA GLY A 331 2.09 -26.51 12.35
C GLY A 331 2.57 -26.84 13.76
N SER A 332 1.77 -26.49 14.77
CA SER A 332 1.92 -26.97 16.11
C SER A 332 1.78 -28.49 16.06
N GLY A 333 2.91 -29.17 15.80
CA GLY A 333 3.06 -30.59 16.05
C GLY A 333 2.95 -30.80 17.55
N HIS A 334 1.77 -30.99 18.06
CA HIS A 334 1.58 -31.73 19.30
C HIS A 334 1.73 -33.20 18.92
N GLY A 335 2.98 -33.66 19.03
CA GLY A 335 3.24 -35.09 19.21
C GLY A 335 2.79 -35.49 20.63
N ALA A 336 1.95 -36.44 20.68
CA ALA A 336 1.79 -37.36 21.80
C ALA A 336 1.71 -38.75 21.20
#